data_e864c7bff5a9cc25688ce1ff51b422ad
#
_entry.id   e864c7bff5a9cc25688ce1ff51b422ad
#
_cell.length_a   1.000
_cell.length_b   1.000
_cell.length_c   1.000
_cell.angle_alpha   90.00
_cell.angle_beta   90.00
_cell.angle_gamma   90.00
#
_symmetry.space_group_name_H-M   'P 1'
#
loop_
_entity.id
_entity.type
_entity.pdbx_description
1 polymer ?
#
loop_
_entity_poly.entity_id
_entity_poly.type
_entity_poly.pdbx_seq_one_letter_code
_entity_poly.pdbx_strand_id
1 'polypeptide(L)'
;MELFKNIFGRNKDNDKLINEMIIIYKIENESRIRIFGEKFIKNNKKKCKIIIENKEQNISEYLNVNKNLKNIKIKLKEIKTIRNMSYMFFDCNSLTSLSDISNWNTNNVTNMSYMFSDCESLISLPDISNWNTNNVTNMSNMFYNCESLISLPDISNWNTNNVTKMNSIFSDCKSLISLPDISNWNTNNVTNMSDMFCNCNSLTSLPDISNWNTNNFTDMSYMFSNCESLISLPDISNWNTYNVTDMSYMFSNCYSLTSLPNISNWNTHYFNMSYMFYNCNSLPLKYKI
;
A
#
# COMPACT_ATOMS: atom_id res chain seq x y z
N MET A 1 12.34 17.23 27.09
CA MET A 1 12.45 15.87 26.52
C MET A 1 12.38 14.74 27.56
N GLU A 2 12.02 15.01 28.79
CA GLU A 2 11.90 14.02 29.90
C GLU A 2 10.45 13.77 30.37
N LEU A 3 9.47 14.54 29.92
CA LEU A 3 8.07 14.42 30.37
C LEU A 3 7.26 13.35 29.64
N PHE A 4 7.76 12.74 28.57
CA PHE A 4 7.06 11.70 27.78
C PHE A 4 7.44 10.26 28.15
N LYS A 5 8.45 10.06 29.03
CA LYS A 5 8.91 8.70 29.42
C LYS A 5 8.10 8.02 30.51
N ASN A 6 7.24 8.74 31.24
CA ASN A 6 6.56 8.20 32.43
C ASN A 6 5.09 7.79 32.25
N ILE A 7 4.55 7.80 31.03
CA ILE A 7 3.14 7.40 30.78
C ILE A 7 3.02 5.98 30.21
N PHE A 8 4.12 5.40 29.75
CA PHE A 8 4.14 4.00 29.25
C PHE A 8 5.17 3.18 30.03
N GLY A 9 4.82 2.84 31.29
CA GLY A 9 5.54 1.80 32.02
C GLY A 9 5.51 0.51 31.19
N ARG A 10 6.71 0.04 30.74
CA ARG A 10 6.86 -1.30 30.17
C ARG A 10 6.51 -2.33 31.26
N ASN A 11 5.28 -2.77 31.30
CA ASN A 11 4.90 -4.00 31.98
C ASN A 11 5.47 -5.18 31.19
N LYS A 12 6.39 -5.93 31.81
CA LYS A 12 7.02 -7.15 31.29
C LYS A 12 6.08 -8.36 31.17
N ASP A 13 4.78 -8.18 31.34
CA ASP A 13 3.79 -9.24 31.31
C ASP A 13 2.80 -9.01 30.18
N ASN A 14 3.19 -9.12 28.91
CA ASN A 14 2.15 -9.29 27.90
C ASN A 14 2.70 -9.51 26.48
N ASP A 15 3.10 -10.73 26.18
CA ASP A 15 2.90 -11.32 24.86
C ASP A 15 1.41 -11.64 24.58
N LYS A 16 0.50 -10.86 25.11
CA LYS A 16 -0.93 -10.94 24.76
C LYS A 16 -1.12 -10.22 23.44
N LEU A 17 -1.14 -10.96 22.34
CA LEU A 17 -1.62 -10.50 21.05
C LEU A 17 -2.89 -9.68 21.25
N ILE A 18 -2.83 -8.41 20.91
CA ILE A 18 -3.94 -7.47 21.09
C ILE A 18 -5.09 -7.92 20.18
N ASN A 19 -6.23 -8.22 20.80
CA ASN A 19 -7.46 -8.58 20.08
C ASN A 19 -8.35 -7.36 19.82
N GLU A 20 -7.83 -6.18 20.04
CA GLU A 20 -8.56 -4.91 19.92
C GLU A 20 -7.72 -3.90 19.15
N MET A 21 -8.37 -3.07 18.35
CA MET A 21 -7.76 -2.00 17.58
C MET A 21 -8.46 -0.68 17.86
N ILE A 22 -7.70 0.40 17.91
CA ILE A 22 -8.24 1.75 18.00
C ILE A 22 -8.05 2.45 16.66
N ILE A 23 -9.13 3.00 16.12
CA ILE A 23 -9.20 3.73 14.88
C ILE A 23 -9.68 5.15 15.18
N ILE A 24 -9.05 6.15 14.60
CA ILE A 24 -9.40 7.56 14.79
C ILE A 24 -9.76 8.16 13.44
N TYR A 25 -10.97 8.67 13.32
CA TYR A 25 -11.44 9.40 12.15
C TYR A 25 -11.55 10.89 12.47
N LYS A 26 -11.10 11.73 11.57
CA LYS A 26 -11.33 13.17 11.59
C LYS A 26 -12.76 13.48 11.14
N ILE A 27 -13.39 14.45 11.73
CA ILE A 27 -14.72 14.92 11.36
C ILE A 27 -14.61 16.35 10.87
N GLU A 28 -14.93 16.58 9.60
CA GLU A 28 -14.88 17.88 8.94
C GLU A 28 -16.29 18.32 8.54
N ASN A 29 -17.08 18.75 9.56
CA ASN A 29 -18.47 19.20 9.36
C ASN A 29 -19.44 18.17 8.75
N GLU A 30 -19.06 16.91 8.69
CA GLU A 30 -19.89 15.82 8.21
C GLU A 30 -20.80 15.30 9.32
N SER A 31 -22.01 14.91 8.94
CA SER A 31 -22.95 14.22 9.84
C SER A 31 -22.87 12.69 9.73
N ARG A 32 -22.14 12.20 8.74
CA ARG A 32 -21.99 10.77 8.44
C ARG A 32 -20.63 10.51 7.78
N ILE A 33 -19.86 9.58 8.34
CA ILE A 33 -18.55 9.17 7.80
C ILE A 33 -18.57 7.69 7.45
N ARG A 34 -17.78 7.31 6.45
CA ARG A 34 -17.49 5.90 6.15
C ARG A 34 -16.40 5.41 7.11
N ILE A 35 -16.63 4.30 7.76
CA ILE A 35 -15.70 3.73 8.77
C ILE A 35 -15.11 2.40 8.34
N PHE A 36 -15.80 1.63 7.48
CA PHE A 36 -15.29 0.41 6.86
C PHE A 36 -15.86 0.25 5.45
N GLY A 37 -15.12 -0.44 4.58
CA GLY A 37 -15.61 -0.81 3.27
C GLY A 37 -16.69 -1.89 3.32
N GLU A 38 -17.67 -1.82 2.41
CA GLU A 38 -18.81 -2.75 2.35
C GLU A 38 -18.37 -4.22 2.27
N LYS A 39 -17.37 -4.52 1.41
CA LYS A 39 -16.88 -5.89 1.24
C LYS A 39 -16.23 -6.44 2.51
N PHE A 40 -15.49 -5.60 3.27
CA PHE A 40 -14.94 -6.00 4.56
C PHE A 40 -16.05 -6.39 5.54
N ILE A 41 -17.10 -5.60 5.63
CA ILE A 41 -18.25 -5.88 6.49
C ILE A 41 -18.92 -7.18 6.09
N LYS A 42 -19.20 -7.37 4.79
CA LYS A 42 -19.83 -8.60 4.27
C LYS A 42 -19.05 -9.85 4.70
N ASN A 43 -17.70 -9.76 4.67
CA ASN A 43 -16.83 -10.89 5.01
C ASN A 43 -16.68 -11.13 6.52
N ASN A 44 -16.86 -10.09 7.36
CA ASN A 44 -16.45 -10.11 8.77
C ASN A 44 -17.55 -9.74 9.78
N LYS A 45 -18.78 -9.37 9.38
CA LYS A 45 -19.84 -8.87 10.27
C LYS A 45 -20.22 -9.81 11.44
N LYS A 46 -19.91 -11.10 11.29
CA LYS A 46 -20.14 -12.10 12.36
C LYS A 46 -18.88 -12.38 13.20
N LYS A 47 -17.74 -11.80 12.85
CA LYS A 47 -16.42 -12.12 13.42
C LYS A 47 -15.86 -11.02 14.31
N CYS A 48 -16.33 -9.78 14.14
CA CYS A 48 -15.85 -8.65 14.91
C CYS A 48 -16.95 -7.67 15.26
N LYS A 49 -16.70 -6.87 16.27
CA LYS A 49 -17.59 -5.85 16.83
C LYS A 49 -16.83 -4.53 16.95
N ILE A 50 -17.57 -3.43 17.02
CA ILE A 50 -17.01 -2.12 17.36
C ILE A 50 -17.57 -1.62 18.70
N ILE A 51 -16.74 -0.83 19.39
CA ILE A 51 -17.15 -0.07 20.55
C ILE A 51 -17.00 1.40 20.23
N ILE A 52 -18.07 2.15 20.40
CA ILE A 52 -18.13 3.60 20.27
C ILE A 52 -18.77 4.14 21.55
N GLU A 53 -18.13 5.12 22.20
CA GLU A 53 -18.64 5.70 23.46
C GLU A 53 -19.05 4.63 24.50
N ASN A 54 -18.22 3.59 24.66
CA ASN A 54 -18.43 2.45 25.55
C ASN A 54 -19.65 1.55 25.20
N LYS A 55 -20.28 1.74 24.04
CA LYS A 55 -21.37 0.87 23.57
C LYS A 55 -20.85 -0.07 22.48
N GLU A 56 -21.05 -1.38 22.70
CA GLU A 56 -20.71 -2.40 21.70
C GLU A 56 -21.82 -2.51 20.66
N GLN A 57 -21.42 -2.58 19.38
CA GLN A 57 -22.33 -2.76 18.25
C GLN A 57 -21.71 -3.55 17.12
N ASN A 58 -22.51 -3.95 16.14
CA ASN A 58 -22.01 -4.59 14.93
C ASN A 58 -21.18 -3.60 14.10
N ILE A 59 -20.22 -4.13 13.34
CA ILE A 59 -19.54 -3.31 12.33
C ILE A 59 -20.55 -2.82 11.29
N SER A 60 -20.36 -1.58 10.85
CA SER A 60 -21.18 -0.91 9.82
C SER A 60 -20.30 -0.17 8.86
N GLU A 61 -20.79 0.07 7.66
CA GLU A 61 -20.07 0.83 6.62
C GLU A 61 -19.98 2.31 6.98
N TYR A 62 -21.06 2.84 7.52
CA TYR A 62 -21.16 4.25 7.90
C TYR A 62 -21.51 4.41 9.37
N LEU A 63 -21.05 5.55 9.89
CA LEU A 63 -21.38 6.01 11.22
C LEU A 63 -21.97 7.43 11.15
N ASN A 64 -23.12 7.63 11.78
CA ASN A 64 -23.63 8.98 12.00
C ASN A 64 -22.85 9.62 13.15
N VAL A 65 -22.33 10.80 12.93
CA VAL A 65 -21.45 11.51 13.87
C VAL A 65 -22.00 12.89 14.17
N ASN A 66 -21.66 13.39 15.35
CA ASN A 66 -21.92 14.79 15.66
C ASN A 66 -20.90 15.67 14.93
N LYS A 67 -21.35 16.47 13.97
CA LYS A 67 -20.51 17.38 13.16
C LYS A 67 -19.69 18.39 13.98
N ASN A 68 -20.04 18.61 15.24
CA ASN A 68 -19.30 19.50 16.13
C ASN A 68 -18.08 18.80 16.80
N LEU A 69 -17.94 17.48 16.66
CA LEU A 69 -16.74 16.77 17.09
C LEU A 69 -15.62 17.00 16.08
N LYS A 70 -14.39 17.08 16.56
CA LYS A 70 -13.21 17.11 15.68
C LYS A 70 -12.76 15.72 15.24
N ASN A 71 -12.92 14.74 16.14
CA ASN A 71 -12.50 13.37 15.89
C ASN A 71 -13.46 12.40 16.58
N ILE A 72 -13.53 11.18 16.06
CA ILE A 72 -14.20 10.06 16.72
C ILE A 72 -13.24 8.88 16.85
N LYS A 73 -13.29 8.24 18.03
CA LYS A 73 -12.48 7.05 18.35
C LYS A 73 -13.38 5.82 18.33
N ILE A 74 -12.99 4.85 17.51
CA ILE A 74 -13.68 3.56 17.39
C ILE A 74 -12.72 2.46 17.86
N LYS A 75 -13.18 1.55 18.70
CA LYS A 75 -12.43 0.35 19.06
C LYS A 75 -13.02 -0.84 18.32
N LEU A 76 -12.21 -1.53 17.51
CA LEU A 76 -12.58 -2.79 16.86
C LEU A 76 -12.12 -3.96 17.72
N LYS A 77 -12.98 -4.94 17.94
CA LYS A 77 -12.73 -6.15 18.75
C LYS A 77 -12.69 -7.42 17.89
N GLU A 78 -12.06 -8.47 18.46
CA GLU A 78 -12.03 -9.85 17.92
C GLU A 78 -11.28 -9.99 16.59
N ILE A 79 -10.22 -9.20 16.41
CA ILE A 79 -9.41 -9.13 15.18
C ILE A 79 -8.73 -10.47 14.86
N LYS A 80 -8.35 -11.25 15.87
CA LYS A 80 -7.58 -12.51 15.71
C LYS A 80 -8.27 -13.56 14.83
N THR A 81 -9.57 -13.44 14.60
CA THR A 81 -10.34 -14.38 13.76
C THR A 81 -10.45 -13.92 12.31
N ILE A 82 -9.98 -12.72 11.98
CA ILE A 82 -10.08 -12.15 10.65
C ILE A 82 -9.04 -12.83 9.76
N ARG A 83 -9.49 -13.41 8.64
CA ARG A 83 -8.63 -13.97 7.58
C ARG A 83 -8.60 -13.09 6.34
N ASN A 84 -9.60 -12.25 6.16
CA ASN A 84 -9.73 -11.38 5.00
C ASN A 84 -9.88 -9.94 5.48
N MET A 85 -8.81 -9.15 5.30
CA MET A 85 -8.76 -7.72 5.59
C MET A 85 -8.95 -6.87 4.33
N SER A 86 -9.29 -7.51 3.18
CA SER A 86 -9.52 -6.74 1.97
C SER A 86 -10.65 -5.72 2.15
N TYR A 87 -10.45 -4.55 1.57
CA TYR A 87 -11.40 -3.43 1.64
C TYR A 87 -11.70 -2.92 3.05
N MET A 88 -10.81 -3.16 4.05
CA MET A 88 -11.12 -2.82 5.44
C MET A 88 -11.41 -1.33 5.60
N PHE A 89 -10.57 -0.47 5.06
CA PHE A 89 -10.74 0.99 5.09
C PHE A 89 -11.01 1.59 3.71
N PHE A 90 -11.51 0.77 2.78
CA PHE A 90 -11.79 1.22 1.42
C PHE A 90 -12.71 2.45 1.40
N ASP A 91 -12.27 3.52 0.71
CA ASP A 91 -13.01 4.78 0.54
C ASP A 91 -13.33 5.47 1.89
N CYS A 92 -12.45 5.28 2.89
CA CYS A 92 -12.56 5.95 4.19
C CYS A 92 -11.86 7.31 4.14
N ASN A 93 -12.42 8.28 3.41
CA ASN A 93 -11.78 9.57 3.14
C ASN A 93 -11.55 10.43 4.40
N SER A 94 -12.32 10.21 5.47
CA SER A 94 -12.13 10.87 6.76
C SER A 94 -11.09 10.17 7.66
N LEU A 95 -10.46 9.07 7.20
CA LEU A 95 -9.41 8.37 7.93
C LEU A 95 -8.08 9.12 7.78
N THR A 96 -7.64 9.78 8.83
CA THR A 96 -6.37 10.52 8.81
C THR A 96 -5.24 9.78 9.50
N SER A 97 -5.55 8.95 10.47
CA SER A 97 -4.57 8.17 11.21
C SER A 97 -5.18 6.94 11.89
N LEU A 98 -4.34 5.98 12.16
CA LEU A 98 -4.61 4.84 13.01
C LEU A 98 -3.76 4.98 14.27
N SER A 99 -4.26 4.51 15.42
CA SER A 99 -3.41 4.36 16.61
C SER A 99 -2.51 3.14 16.44
N ASP A 100 -1.71 2.84 17.45
CA ASP A 100 -0.80 1.70 17.44
C ASP A 100 -1.48 0.41 16.97
N ILE A 101 -1.11 -0.02 15.77
CA ILE A 101 -1.57 -1.25 15.12
C ILE A 101 -0.43 -2.27 14.96
N SER A 102 0.75 -1.98 15.54
CA SER A 102 1.95 -2.81 15.44
C SER A 102 1.73 -4.22 16.01
N ASN A 103 0.87 -4.33 17.01
CA ASN A 103 0.56 -5.58 17.68
C ASN A 103 -0.69 -6.30 17.14
N TRP A 104 -1.17 -5.95 15.96
CA TRP A 104 -2.28 -6.67 15.37
C TRP A 104 -1.91 -8.12 15.07
N ASN A 105 -2.80 -9.03 15.43
CA ASN A 105 -2.64 -10.42 15.03
C ASN A 105 -3.06 -10.61 13.57
N THR A 106 -2.10 -10.56 12.67
CA THR A 106 -2.30 -10.81 11.24
C THR A 106 -1.96 -12.24 10.81
N ASN A 107 -1.65 -13.14 11.77
CA ASN A 107 -1.17 -14.51 11.48
C ASN A 107 -2.07 -15.32 10.55
N ASN A 108 -3.38 -15.07 10.57
CA ASN A 108 -4.35 -15.81 9.77
C ASN A 108 -4.79 -15.04 8.51
N VAL A 109 -4.25 -13.84 8.25
CA VAL A 109 -4.67 -13.02 7.13
C VAL A 109 -4.10 -13.55 5.81
N THR A 110 -4.98 -13.76 4.84
CA THR A 110 -4.63 -14.25 3.50
C THR A 110 -4.85 -13.20 2.42
N ASN A 111 -5.62 -12.16 2.69
CA ASN A 111 -5.95 -11.14 1.72
C ASN A 111 -5.96 -9.75 2.36
N MET A 112 -5.10 -8.85 1.85
CA MET A 112 -4.98 -7.44 2.25
C MET A 112 -5.28 -6.49 1.07
N SER A 113 -5.84 -6.99 -0.05
CA SER A 113 -6.11 -6.15 -1.22
C SER A 113 -7.08 -5.02 -0.91
N TYR A 114 -6.83 -3.84 -1.46
CA TYR A 114 -7.66 -2.64 -1.27
C TYR A 114 -7.85 -2.21 0.21
N MET A 115 -6.92 -2.62 1.10
CA MET A 115 -7.14 -2.42 2.54
C MET A 115 -7.26 -0.94 2.92
N PHE A 116 -6.46 -0.08 2.32
CA PHE A 116 -6.45 1.37 2.49
C PHE A 116 -6.75 2.12 1.19
N SER A 117 -7.23 1.42 0.15
CA SER A 117 -7.55 2.07 -1.13
C SER A 117 -8.55 3.20 -0.94
N ASP A 118 -8.30 4.30 -1.63
CA ASP A 118 -9.12 5.51 -1.60
C ASP A 118 -9.22 6.18 -0.21
N CYS A 119 -8.20 5.99 0.65
CA CYS A 119 -8.04 6.76 1.88
C CYS A 119 -7.31 8.08 1.59
N GLU A 120 -7.95 8.99 0.89
CA GLU A 120 -7.32 10.21 0.36
C GLU A 120 -6.71 11.12 1.42
N SER A 121 -7.27 11.15 2.65
CA SER A 121 -6.76 11.96 3.77
C SER A 121 -5.71 11.26 4.63
N LEU A 122 -5.33 10.01 4.33
CA LEU A 122 -4.36 9.26 5.12
C LEU A 122 -2.95 9.79 4.85
N ILE A 123 -2.34 10.47 5.85
CA ILE A 123 -1.03 11.10 5.71
C ILE A 123 0.11 10.12 5.99
N SER A 124 -0.08 9.23 6.97
CA SER A 124 0.92 8.25 7.40
C SER A 124 0.26 7.08 8.11
N LEU A 125 0.98 5.97 8.19
CA LEU A 125 0.61 4.82 9.00
C LEU A 125 1.51 4.71 10.23
N PRO A 126 1.00 4.16 11.35
CA PRO A 126 1.87 3.78 12.47
C PRO A 126 2.74 2.58 12.07
N ASP A 127 3.63 2.16 12.97
CA ASP A 127 4.48 1.00 12.75
C ASP A 127 3.65 -0.28 12.45
N ILE A 128 3.90 -0.88 11.29
CA ILE A 128 3.31 -2.14 10.81
C ILE A 128 4.38 -3.19 10.46
N SER A 129 5.63 -2.96 10.88
CA SER A 129 6.77 -3.85 10.60
C SER A 129 6.58 -5.26 11.15
N ASN A 130 5.83 -5.37 12.26
CA ASN A 130 5.56 -6.66 12.93
C ASN A 130 4.36 -7.42 12.35
N TRP A 131 3.69 -6.91 11.33
CA TRP A 131 2.60 -7.66 10.71
C TRP A 131 3.11 -8.97 10.11
N ASN A 132 2.51 -10.07 10.51
CA ASN A 132 2.81 -11.37 9.91
C ASN A 132 2.08 -11.50 8.56
N THR A 133 2.84 -11.44 7.48
CA THR A 133 2.32 -11.55 6.12
C THR A 133 2.54 -12.94 5.49
N ASN A 134 3.00 -13.93 6.28
CA ASN A 134 3.36 -15.26 5.79
C ASN A 134 2.26 -15.96 4.99
N ASN A 135 0.99 -15.69 5.32
CA ASN A 135 -0.16 -16.33 4.67
C ASN A 135 -0.83 -15.43 3.61
N VAL A 136 -0.31 -14.22 3.40
CA VAL A 136 -0.92 -13.27 2.45
C VAL A 136 -0.62 -13.69 1.01
N THR A 137 -1.66 -13.80 0.21
CA THR A 137 -1.56 -14.14 -1.21
C THR A 137 -1.92 -12.98 -2.14
N ASN A 138 -2.62 -11.97 -1.63
CA ASN A 138 -3.06 -10.83 -2.42
C ASN A 138 -2.86 -9.51 -1.66
N MET A 139 -2.01 -8.61 -2.22
CA MET A 139 -1.73 -7.26 -1.75
C MET A 139 -2.11 -6.20 -2.79
N SER A 140 -2.80 -6.58 -3.89
CA SER A 140 -3.13 -5.63 -4.96
C SER A 140 -3.92 -4.44 -4.44
N ASN A 141 -3.61 -3.25 -4.94
CA ASN A 141 -4.30 -2.00 -4.62
C ASN A 141 -4.32 -1.63 -3.12
N MET A 142 -3.36 -2.14 -2.32
CA MET A 142 -3.43 -2.00 -0.86
C MET A 142 -3.46 -0.54 -0.41
N PHE A 143 -2.71 0.34 -1.09
CA PHE A 143 -2.63 1.79 -0.85
C PHE A 143 -3.05 2.61 -2.07
N TYR A 144 -3.80 2.00 -3.00
CA TYR A 144 -4.28 2.67 -4.20
C TYR A 144 -5.00 3.97 -3.84
N ASN A 145 -4.66 5.07 -4.53
CA ASN A 145 -5.29 6.38 -4.37
C ASN A 145 -5.23 6.94 -2.93
N CYS A 146 -4.14 6.63 -2.18
CA CYS A 146 -3.82 7.31 -0.93
C CYS A 146 -3.10 8.63 -1.25
N GLU A 147 -3.81 9.61 -1.79
CA GLU A 147 -3.21 10.82 -2.38
C GLU A 147 -2.34 11.63 -1.40
N SER A 148 -2.72 11.69 -0.12
CA SER A 148 -2.01 12.45 0.93
C SER A 148 -0.90 11.65 1.61
N LEU A 149 -0.69 10.37 1.27
CA LEU A 149 0.30 9.51 1.94
C LEU A 149 1.72 9.97 1.57
N ILE A 150 2.46 10.50 2.55
CA ILE A 150 3.80 11.07 2.34
C ILE A 150 4.88 9.99 2.42
N SER A 151 4.72 9.04 3.34
CA SER A 151 5.67 7.96 3.59
C SER A 151 4.99 6.74 4.19
N LEU A 152 5.63 5.60 4.06
CA LEU A 152 5.25 4.35 4.72
C LEU A 152 6.20 4.04 5.88
N PRO A 153 5.74 3.36 6.94
CA PRO A 153 6.63 2.78 7.93
C PRO A 153 7.48 1.66 7.32
N ASP A 154 8.43 1.13 8.09
CA ASP A 154 9.26 0.00 7.65
C ASP A 154 8.40 -1.23 7.37
N ILE A 155 8.45 -1.72 6.13
CA ILE A 155 7.79 -2.94 5.64
C ILE A 155 8.79 -3.93 5.04
N SER A 156 10.09 -3.74 5.30
CA SER A 156 11.18 -4.58 4.77
C SER A 156 11.08 -6.04 5.22
N ASN A 157 10.52 -6.26 6.40
CA ASN A 157 10.34 -7.58 6.99
C ASN A 157 9.07 -8.33 6.52
N TRP A 158 8.26 -7.73 5.67
CA TRP A 158 7.08 -8.42 5.16
C TRP A 158 7.47 -9.62 4.33
N ASN A 159 6.99 -10.79 4.71
CA ASN A 159 7.17 -12.00 3.94
C ASN A 159 6.19 -12.05 2.76
N THR A 160 6.72 -11.92 1.55
CA THR A 160 5.92 -11.93 0.31
C THR A 160 5.99 -13.26 -0.45
N ASN A 161 6.54 -14.33 0.17
CA ASN A 161 6.75 -15.63 -0.49
C ASN A 161 5.49 -16.22 -1.11
N ASN A 162 4.33 -15.99 -0.51
CA ASN A 162 3.04 -16.51 -0.97
C ASN A 162 2.22 -15.50 -1.79
N VAL A 163 2.73 -14.29 -2.00
CA VAL A 163 1.99 -13.25 -2.72
C VAL A 163 2.03 -13.52 -4.22
N THR A 164 0.86 -13.51 -4.84
CA THR A 164 0.69 -13.71 -6.28
C THR A 164 0.19 -12.46 -7.00
N LYS A 165 -0.35 -11.48 -6.26
CA LYS A 165 -0.91 -10.23 -6.80
C LYS A 165 -0.35 -9.03 -6.06
N MET A 166 0.35 -8.15 -6.78
CA MET A 166 0.99 -6.93 -6.30
C MET A 166 0.69 -5.71 -7.19
N ASN A 167 -0.19 -5.84 -8.18
CA ASN A 167 -0.52 -4.73 -9.07
C ASN A 167 -1.09 -3.54 -8.29
N SER A 168 -0.74 -2.35 -8.72
CA SER A 168 -1.30 -1.08 -8.22
C SER A 168 -1.14 -0.86 -6.70
N ILE A 169 -0.16 -1.52 -6.03
CA ILE A 169 -0.03 -1.39 -4.55
C ILE A 169 0.05 0.06 -4.11
N PHE A 170 0.83 0.89 -4.81
CA PHE A 170 1.08 2.29 -4.50
C PHE A 170 0.57 3.25 -5.58
N SER A 171 -0.23 2.76 -6.54
CA SER A 171 -0.76 3.61 -7.61
C SER A 171 -1.56 4.76 -7.03
N ASP A 172 -1.41 5.94 -7.64
CA ASP A 172 -2.08 7.19 -7.24
C ASP A 172 -1.72 7.69 -5.82
N CYS A 173 -0.58 7.25 -5.26
CA CYS A 173 0.01 7.85 -4.07
C CYS A 173 0.78 9.12 -4.44
N LYS A 174 0.07 10.17 -4.83
CA LYS A 174 0.63 11.40 -5.46
C LYS A 174 1.65 12.12 -4.58
N SER A 175 1.47 12.08 -3.26
CA SER A 175 2.35 12.76 -2.28
C SER A 175 3.49 11.88 -1.76
N LEU A 176 3.58 10.61 -2.18
CA LEU A 176 4.59 9.67 -1.69
C LEU A 176 5.99 10.08 -2.19
N ILE A 177 6.88 10.48 -1.27
CA ILE A 177 8.21 11.00 -1.61
C ILE A 177 9.23 9.86 -1.76
N SER A 178 9.13 8.84 -0.91
CA SER A 178 10.04 7.69 -0.88
C SER A 178 9.35 6.45 -0.35
N LEU A 179 9.90 5.30 -0.67
CA LEU A 179 9.49 4.01 -0.14
C LEU A 179 10.49 3.51 0.91
N PRO A 180 10.05 2.72 1.90
CA PRO A 180 10.96 1.95 2.72
C PRO A 180 11.69 0.89 1.88
N ASP A 181 12.69 0.22 2.47
CA ASP A 181 13.40 -0.86 1.78
C ASP A 181 12.45 -2.04 1.49
N ILE A 182 12.24 -2.32 0.19
CA ILE A 182 11.47 -3.45 -0.32
C ILE A 182 12.33 -4.40 -1.17
N SER A 183 13.66 -4.29 -1.06
CA SER A 183 14.62 -5.10 -1.83
C SER A 183 14.48 -6.61 -1.56
N ASN A 184 14.08 -6.96 -0.34
CA ASN A 184 13.89 -8.34 0.10
C ASN A 184 12.51 -8.94 -0.25
N TRP A 185 11.65 -8.20 -0.88
CA TRP A 185 10.37 -8.75 -1.29
C TRP A 185 10.55 -9.88 -2.30
N ASN A 186 10.03 -11.03 -1.99
CA ASN A 186 10.05 -12.18 -2.90
C ASN A 186 8.93 -12.05 -3.93
N THR A 187 9.32 -11.90 -5.20
CA THR A 187 8.40 -11.75 -6.33
C THR A 187 8.24 -13.03 -7.17
N ASN A 188 8.78 -14.18 -6.69
CA ASN A 188 8.79 -15.43 -7.45
C ASN A 188 7.41 -15.89 -7.94
N ASN A 189 6.37 -15.63 -7.16
CA ASN A 189 5.00 -16.07 -7.46
C ASN A 189 4.13 -14.96 -8.06
N VAL A 190 4.68 -13.78 -8.26
CA VAL A 190 3.92 -12.64 -8.82
C VAL A 190 3.89 -12.75 -10.34
N THR A 191 2.72 -12.50 -10.92
CA THR A 191 2.53 -12.51 -12.38
C THR A 191 2.19 -11.14 -12.94
N ASN A 192 1.57 -10.27 -12.15
CA ASN A 192 1.16 -8.92 -12.57
C ASN A 192 1.73 -7.87 -11.63
N MET A 193 2.52 -6.95 -12.19
CA MET A 193 3.14 -5.79 -11.56
C MET A 193 2.65 -4.48 -12.18
N SER A 194 1.57 -4.52 -13.00
CA SER A 194 1.05 -3.32 -13.63
C SER A 194 0.70 -2.25 -12.61
N ASP A 195 0.87 -1.01 -12.99
CA ASP A 195 0.49 0.18 -12.22
C ASP A 195 1.12 0.31 -10.83
N MET A 196 2.14 -0.51 -10.47
CA MET A 196 2.59 -0.60 -9.07
C MET A 196 2.94 0.75 -8.45
N PHE A 197 3.54 1.66 -9.22
CA PHE A 197 3.91 3.02 -8.82
C PHE A 197 3.28 4.08 -9.73
N CYS A 198 2.24 3.73 -10.50
CA CYS A 198 1.59 4.65 -11.42
C CYS A 198 1.08 5.89 -10.66
N ASN A 199 1.27 7.09 -11.23
CA ASN A 199 0.86 8.36 -10.62
C ASN A 199 1.48 8.67 -9.24
N CYS A 200 2.65 8.09 -8.92
CA CYS A 200 3.45 8.50 -7.77
C CYS A 200 4.25 9.78 -8.12
N ASN A 201 3.55 10.90 -8.33
CA ASN A 201 4.12 12.12 -8.90
C ASN A 201 5.30 12.69 -8.09
N SER A 202 5.29 12.56 -6.76
CA SER A 202 6.31 13.09 -5.86
C SER A 202 7.46 12.12 -5.59
N LEU A 203 7.40 10.88 -6.10
CA LEU A 203 8.43 9.86 -5.85
C LEU A 203 9.73 10.21 -6.56
N THR A 204 10.80 10.48 -5.78
CA THR A 204 12.09 10.94 -6.34
C THR A 204 13.06 9.80 -6.64
N SER A 205 12.95 8.69 -5.92
CA SER A 205 13.80 7.50 -6.07
C SER A 205 13.09 6.25 -5.60
N LEU A 206 13.58 5.11 -6.03
CA LEU A 206 13.14 3.79 -5.59
C LEU A 206 14.23 3.14 -4.71
N PRO A 207 13.85 2.26 -3.76
CA PRO A 207 14.80 1.36 -3.14
C PRO A 207 15.38 0.39 -4.17
N ASP A 208 16.43 -0.37 -3.80
CA ASP A 208 17.03 -1.35 -4.70
C ASP A 208 16.05 -2.52 -4.97
N ILE A 209 15.54 -2.57 -6.20
CA ILE A 209 14.64 -3.63 -6.70
C ILE A 209 15.33 -4.53 -7.74
N SER A 210 16.65 -4.46 -7.85
CA SER A 210 17.44 -5.21 -8.83
C SER A 210 17.30 -6.74 -8.66
N ASN A 211 17.10 -7.18 -7.42
CA ASN A 211 16.98 -8.60 -7.07
C ASN A 211 15.57 -9.18 -7.23
N TRP A 212 14.60 -8.39 -7.66
CA TRP A 212 13.27 -8.92 -7.89
C TRP A 212 13.28 -9.96 -9.01
N ASN A 213 12.73 -11.13 -8.72
CA ASN A 213 12.58 -12.17 -9.73
C ASN A 213 11.38 -11.86 -10.64
N THR A 214 11.68 -11.50 -11.88
CA THR A 214 10.67 -11.12 -12.88
C THR A 214 10.29 -12.25 -13.84
N ASN A 215 10.78 -13.49 -13.60
CA ASN A 215 10.58 -14.63 -14.50
C ASN A 215 9.12 -14.95 -14.81
N ASN A 216 8.23 -14.69 -13.85
CA ASN A 216 6.81 -15.00 -13.98
C ASN A 216 5.95 -13.78 -14.31
N PHE A 217 6.54 -12.61 -14.48
CA PHE A 217 5.78 -11.40 -14.83
C PHE A 217 5.25 -11.51 -16.26
N THR A 218 3.99 -11.22 -16.41
CA THR A 218 3.30 -11.17 -17.71
C THR A 218 2.85 -9.76 -18.07
N ASP A 219 2.66 -8.89 -17.07
CA ASP A 219 2.19 -7.53 -17.24
C ASP A 219 2.98 -6.58 -16.34
N MET A 220 3.63 -5.60 -16.95
CA MET A 220 4.39 -4.52 -16.34
C MET A 220 3.93 -3.15 -16.88
N SER A 221 2.73 -3.12 -17.53
CA SER A 221 2.18 -1.89 -18.08
C SER A 221 1.99 -0.82 -17.00
N TYR A 222 2.23 0.44 -17.34
CA TYR A 222 2.09 1.60 -16.45
C TYR A 222 2.90 1.56 -15.15
N MET A 223 3.82 0.61 -14.96
CA MET A 223 4.46 0.36 -13.66
C MET A 223 5.06 1.61 -13.00
N PHE A 224 5.62 2.53 -13.78
CA PHE A 224 6.19 3.80 -13.34
C PHE A 224 5.56 5.01 -14.06
N SER A 225 4.44 4.82 -14.75
CA SER A 225 3.78 5.91 -15.48
C SER A 225 3.45 7.08 -14.56
N ASN A 226 3.68 8.31 -15.04
CA ASN A 226 3.45 9.54 -14.28
C ASN A 226 4.25 9.64 -12.95
N CYS A 227 5.39 8.95 -12.83
CA CYS A 227 6.36 9.23 -11.79
C CYS A 227 7.16 10.50 -12.16
N GLU A 228 6.52 11.65 -12.08
CA GLU A 228 7.02 12.91 -12.66
C GLU A 228 8.34 13.36 -12.05
N SER A 229 8.55 13.11 -10.75
CA SER A 229 9.74 13.50 -9.99
C SER A 229 10.85 12.45 -9.97
N LEU A 230 10.64 11.27 -10.56
CA LEU A 230 11.60 10.17 -10.51
C LEU A 230 12.83 10.50 -11.38
N ILE A 231 14.00 10.58 -10.74
CA ILE A 231 15.25 11.02 -11.40
C ILE A 231 15.98 9.85 -12.08
N SER A 232 16.01 8.70 -11.43
CA SER A 232 16.70 7.50 -11.89
C SER A 232 16.06 6.24 -11.33
N LEU A 233 16.36 5.11 -11.95
CA LEU A 233 15.97 3.79 -11.51
C LEU A 233 17.16 3.06 -10.87
N PRO A 234 16.95 2.12 -9.94
CA PRO A 234 17.98 1.15 -9.56
C PRO A 234 18.35 0.27 -10.77
N ASP A 235 19.40 -0.53 -10.64
CA ASP A 235 19.84 -1.39 -11.75
C ASP A 235 18.85 -2.54 -12.00
N ILE A 236 17.98 -2.36 -12.98
CA ILE A 236 17.00 -3.36 -13.43
C ILE A 236 17.45 -4.09 -14.71
N SER A 237 18.73 -4.04 -15.04
CA SER A 237 19.27 -4.68 -16.26
C SER A 237 19.14 -6.20 -16.28
N ASN A 238 19.10 -6.81 -15.09
CA ASN A 238 18.95 -8.26 -14.92
C ASN A 238 17.48 -8.75 -14.91
N TRP A 239 16.53 -7.86 -15.04
CA TRP A 239 15.13 -8.28 -15.10
C TRP A 239 14.88 -9.15 -16.34
N ASN A 240 14.33 -10.32 -16.13
CA ASN A 240 13.93 -11.22 -17.20
C ASN A 240 12.54 -10.82 -17.71
N THR A 241 12.46 -10.37 -18.94
CA THR A 241 11.21 -9.94 -19.58
C THR A 241 10.65 -10.97 -20.57
N TYR A 242 11.16 -12.20 -20.56
CA TYR A 242 10.79 -13.21 -21.55
C TYR A 242 9.30 -13.55 -21.58
N ASN A 243 8.64 -13.56 -20.42
CA ASN A 243 7.23 -13.87 -20.29
C ASN A 243 6.33 -12.62 -20.27
N VAL A 244 6.90 -11.43 -20.29
CA VAL A 244 6.12 -10.19 -20.29
C VAL A 244 5.43 -10.02 -21.65
N THR A 245 4.16 -9.70 -21.63
CA THR A 245 3.33 -9.45 -22.82
C THR A 245 2.92 -7.99 -22.95
N ASP A 246 2.95 -7.21 -21.87
CA ASP A 246 2.61 -5.79 -21.89
C ASP A 246 3.57 -4.97 -21.02
N MET A 247 4.21 -3.98 -21.62
CA MET A 247 5.03 -2.92 -21.04
C MET A 247 4.56 -1.53 -21.50
N SER A 248 3.34 -1.44 -22.06
CA SER A 248 2.83 -0.16 -22.55
C SER A 248 2.83 0.88 -21.45
N TYR A 249 3.18 2.11 -21.77
CA TYR A 249 3.21 3.26 -20.86
C TYR A 249 4.11 3.09 -19.63
N MET A 250 5.00 2.09 -19.57
CA MET A 250 5.74 1.73 -18.36
C MET A 250 6.46 2.92 -17.71
N PHE A 251 7.02 3.83 -18.51
CA PHE A 251 7.71 5.04 -18.05
C PHE A 251 7.06 6.33 -18.60
N SER A 252 5.87 6.26 -19.14
CA SER A 252 5.19 7.42 -19.71
C SER A 252 5.10 8.57 -18.70
N ASN A 253 5.35 9.81 -19.15
CA ASN A 253 5.32 11.02 -18.35
C ASN A 253 6.30 11.05 -17.15
N CYS A 254 7.39 10.27 -17.19
CA CYS A 254 8.50 10.41 -16.25
C CYS A 254 9.37 11.62 -16.65
N TYR A 255 8.88 12.84 -16.41
CA TYR A 255 9.50 14.07 -16.91
C TYR A 255 10.93 14.28 -16.41
N SER A 256 11.23 13.90 -15.16
CA SER A 256 12.52 14.11 -14.51
C SER A 256 13.51 12.96 -14.72
N LEU A 257 13.11 11.87 -15.38
CA LEU A 257 13.95 10.69 -15.56
C LEU A 257 15.10 11.01 -16.53
N THR A 258 16.34 11.07 -16.01
CA THR A 258 17.53 11.48 -16.80
C THR A 258 18.31 10.30 -17.37
N SER A 259 18.15 9.11 -16.81
CA SER A 259 18.88 7.92 -17.25
C SER A 259 18.09 6.65 -16.97
N LEU A 260 18.38 5.63 -17.77
CA LEU A 260 17.92 4.26 -17.56
C LEU A 260 19.13 3.34 -17.38
N PRO A 261 19.01 2.29 -16.57
CA PRO A 261 19.98 1.19 -16.59
C PRO A 261 20.03 0.53 -17.97
N ASN A 262 20.99 -0.36 -18.17
CA ASN A 262 21.08 -1.05 -19.46
C ASN A 262 19.95 -2.06 -19.64
N ILE A 263 18.98 -1.73 -20.46
CA ILE A 263 17.81 -2.59 -20.78
C ILE A 263 17.95 -3.33 -22.12
N SER A 264 19.14 -3.38 -22.70
CA SER A 264 19.38 -4.02 -24.02
C SER A 264 19.10 -5.54 -24.00
N ASN A 265 19.16 -6.17 -22.83
CA ASN A 265 18.87 -7.59 -22.65
C ASN A 265 17.37 -7.90 -22.49
N TRP A 266 16.54 -6.88 -22.41
CA TRP A 266 15.11 -7.12 -22.35
C TRP A 266 14.61 -7.70 -23.67
N ASN A 267 13.82 -8.76 -23.60
CA ASN A 267 13.21 -9.35 -24.78
C ASN A 267 12.12 -8.42 -25.33
N THR A 268 12.33 -7.87 -26.51
CA THR A 268 11.44 -6.85 -27.10
C THR A 268 10.61 -7.38 -28.27
N HIS A 269 10.64 -8.70 -28.54
CA HIS A 269 10.11 -9.21 -29.81
C HIS A 269 8.62 -9.52 -29.87
N TYR A 270 7.93 -9.66 -28.73
CA TYR A 270 6.56 -10.20 -28.73
C TYR A 270 5.55 -9.46 -27.83
N PHE A 271 5.85 -8.23 -27.38
CA PHE A 271 4.99 -7.53 -26.44
C PHE A 271 4.66 -6.09 -26.83
N ASN A 272 3.61 -5.58 -26.19
CA ASN A 272 3.16 -4.22 -26.36
C ASN A 272 4.10 -3.25 -25.62
N MET A 273 4.80 -2.39 -26.37
CA MET A 273 5.64 -1.32 -25.83
C MET A 273 5.07 0.08 -26.15
N SER A 274 3.81 0.16 -26.56
CA SER A 274 3.21 1.41 -26.98
C SER A 274 3.38 2.48 -25.92
N TYR A 275 3.88 3.65 -26.30
CA TYR A 275 4.05 4.81 -25.42
C TYR A 275 4.95 4.58 -24.20
N MET A 276 5.81 3.54 -24.20
CA MET A 276 6.66 3.18 -23.06
C MET A 276 7.46 4.37 -22.51
N PHE A 277 7.98 5.24 -23.36
CA PHE A 277 8.77 6.43 -23.01
C PHE A 277 8.08 7.74 -23.41
N TYR A 278 6.78 7.72 -23.59
CA TYR A 278 6.03 8.92 -23.98
C TYR A 278 6.25 10.03 -22.96
N ASN A 279 6.58 11.26 -23.43
CA ASN A 279 6.87 12.43 -22.60
C ASN A 279 8.03 12.28 -21.58
N CYS A 280 8.94 11.32 -21.73
CA CYS A 280 10.18 11.27 -20.94
C CYS A 280 11.17 12.34 -21.43
N ASN A 281 10.87 13.61 -21.17
CA ASN A 281 11.56 14.73 -21.81
C ASN A 281 13.04 14.85 -21.43
N SER A 282 13.42 14.41 -20.24
CA SER A 282 14.81 14.45 -19.76
C SER A 282 15.67 13.24 -20.18
N LEU A 283 15.09 12.18 -20.77
CA LEU A 283 15.85 11.05 -21.26
C LEU A 283 16.65 11.41 -22.54
N PRO A 284 17.85 10.85 -22.71
CA PRO A 284 18.62 10.95 -23.95
C PRO A 284 17.84 10.49 -25.20
N LEU A 285 18.14 11.10 -26.37
CA LEU A 285 17.43 10.82 -27.62
C LEU A 285 17.40 9.34 -28.03
N LYS A 286 18.42 8.55 -27.66
CA LYS A 286 18.45 7.11 -27.91
C LYS A 286 17.29 6.30 -27.36
N TYR A 287 16.52 6.85 -26.40
CA TYR A 287 15.32 6.25 -25.81
C TYR A 287 14.00 6.86 -26.32
N LYS A 288 14.09 7.89 -27.18
CA LYS A 288 12.93 8.60 -27.73
C LYS A 288 12.54 8.04 -29.11
N ILE A 289 12.29 6.75 -29.21
CA ILE A 289 11.86 6.10 -30.46
C ILE A 289 10.34 6.02 -30.50
#